data_c50ef6978dd1ed5edf328986b0613088
#
_entry.id   c50ef6978dd1ed5edf328986b0613088
#
_cell.length_a   1.000
_cell.length_b   1.000
_cell.length_c   1.000
_cell.angle_alpha   90.00
_cell.angle_beta   90.00
_cell.angle_gamma   90.00
#
_symmetry.space_group_name_H-M   'P 1'
#
loop_
_entity.id
_entity.type
_entity.pdbx_description
1 polymer ?
#
loop_
_entity_poly.entity_id
_entity_poly.type
_entity_poly.pdbx_seq_one_letter_code
_entity_poly.pdbx_strand_id
1 'polypeptide(L)'
;MITFYSKIVIIVFLLFFNVTNFAHAMSLLDAYEAALQHDPIYRSALHENEAGQQAEIIGRASLLPSLTVTHAQNKNSGTLDTGTGTQPLNFDGQVSTLTLRQPLFNLEAIAGYQQGKARADSSRAKFLGHGQQLLVRVVEAYVETLLAQDRVRIAETELAALEELKRVNERMLQKGEGTTTDVLETQSKHALAQAKIIEAKDELEIAQLKLEALIGQKITQLVRLDDTFSSHTIQNPDGYDTWQALALEQNAELVTQRHNVVSGKEEIKKNHAGHLPRVDLVASLQKNKRGSFVTQGLDAEFGTIGIEVNMPIYSGGRVNALTTQAVANHARAEAELDAATDKVLVELRKQYNLLISSVKRIESLELAVKSAELLVEATQKSIRGGIRINLNLLDAQQQLHTSRRDLAQARYNYLLAYLRLQLAAGTLAFDDLRKVASYFTSYRN
;
A
#
# COMPACT_ATOMS: atom_id res chain seq x y z
N MET A 1 -47.64 -33.26 23.56
CA MET A 1 -47.53 -32.84 22.13
C MET A 1 -46.52 -31.70 21.87
N ILE A 2 -45.97 -31.08 22.87
CA ILE A 2 -45.02 -29.93 22.75
C ILE A 2 -43.55 -30.40 22.59
N THR A 3 -43.19 -31.60 23.03
CA THR A 3 -41.82 -32.15 22.99
C THR A 3 -41.41 -32.78 21.64
N PHE A 4 -42.37 -33.01 20.75
CA PHE A 4 -42.07 -33.60 19.42
C PHE A 4 -41.72 -32.53 18.36
N TYR A 5 -42.27 -31.33 18.48
CA TYR A 5 -41.96 -30.21 17.56
C TYR A 5 -40.58 -29.61 17.79
N SER A 6 -40.04 -29.64 19.01
CA SER A 6 -38.72 -29.12 19.34
C SER A 6 -37.60 -29.94 18.72
N LYS A 7 -37.74 -31.26 18.57
CA LYS A 7 -36.71 -32.12 17.96
C LYS A 7 -36.70 -32.04 16.42
N ILE A 8 -37.82 -31.75 15.79
CA ILE A 8 -37.92 -31.59 14.33
C ILE A 8 -37.30 -30.24 13.90
N VAL A 9 -37.48 -29.16 14.66
CA VAL A 9 -36.90 -27.85 14.37
C VAL A 9 -35.36 -27.88 14.52
N ILE A 10 -34.81 -28.61 15.47
CA ILE A 10 -33.36 -28.77 15.66
C ILE A 10 -32.72 -29.61 14.54
N ILE A 11 -33.43 -30.63 14.02
CA ILE A 11 -32.92 -31.46 12.90
C ILE A 11 -32.98 -30.70 11.57
N VAL A 12 -34.00 -29.87 11.36
CA VAL A 12 -34.08 -29.00 10.16
C VAL A 12 -33.05 -27.87 10.20
N PHE A 13 -32.69 -27.35 11.40
CA PHE A 13 -31.62 -26.32 11.53
C PHE A 13 -30.21 -26.90 11.36
N LEU A 14 -29.99 -28.17 11.64
CA LEU A 14 -28.71 -28.88 11.42
C LEU A 14 -28.49 -29.33 9.96
N LEU A 15 -29.56 -29.38 9.15
CA LEU A 15 -29.49 -29.75 7.73
C LEU A 15 -29.22 -28.56 6.79
N PHE A 16 -29.30 -27.31 7.27
CA PHE A 16 -29.03 -26.11 6.46
C PHE A 16 -27.60 -25.56 6.60
N PHE A 17 -26.71 -26.21 7.37
CA PHE A 17 -25.31 -25.75 7.55
C PHE A 17 -24.28 -26.59 6.80
N ASN A 18 -24.71 -27.41 5.84
CA ASN A 18 -23.80 -27.90 4.80
C ASN A 18 -23.76 -26.85 3.67
N VAL A 19 -23.18 -25.68 3.93
CA VAL A 19 -22.60 -24.86 2.89
C VAL A 19 -21.45 -25.69 2.33
N THR A 20 -21.74 -26.46 1.27
CA THR A 20 -20.69 -27.02 0.42
C THR A 20 -19.86 -25.82 -0.03
N ASN A 21 -18.71 -25.61 0.61
CA ASN A 21 -17.65 -24.82 0.03
C ASN A 21 -17.30 -25.51 -1.28
N PHE A 22 -18.01 -25.19 -2.36
CA PHE A 22 -17.49 -25.40 -3.70
C PHE A 22 -16.16 -24.63 -3.69
N ALA A 23 -15.06 -25.35 -3.77
CA ALA A 23 -13.75 -24.79 -3.96
C ALA A 23 -13.79 -24.05 -5.31
N HIS A 24 -14.31 -22.81 -5.29
CA HIS A 24 -14.30 -21.94 -6.45
C HIS A 24 -12.85 -21.48 -6.63
N ALA A 25 -12.31 -21.61 -7.82
CA ALA A 25 -10.99 -21.05 -8.11
C ALA A 25 -11.06 -19.54 -7.84
N MET A 26 -10.15 -19.05 -7.01
CA MET A 26 -10.08 -17.64 -6.64
C MET A 26 -9.75 -16.81 -7.87
N SER A 27 -10.61 -15.85 -8.21
CA SER A 27 -10.36 -14.90 -9.27
C SER A 27 -9.43 -13.77 -8.80
N LEU A 28 -8.87 -13.02 -9.73
CA LEU A 28 -8.05 -11.85 -9.43
C LEU A 28 -8.85 -10.77 -8.69
N LEU A 29 -10.14 -10.63 -8.97
CA LEU A 29 -11.03 -9.68 -8.30
C LEU A 29 -11.30 -10.12 -6.85
N ASP A 30 -11.58 -11.40 -6.62
CA ASP A 30 -11.79 -11.95 -5.27
C ASP A 30 -10.54 -11.75 -4.40
N ALA A 31 -9.34 -11.97 -5.00
CA ALA A 31 -8.07 -11.74 -4.30
C ALA A 31 -7.88 -10.27 -3.91
N TYR A 32 -8.25 -9.33 -4.78
CA TYR A 32 -8.17 -7.91 -4.48
C TYR A 32 -9.18 -7.49 -3.39
N GLU A 33 -10.42 -7.96 -3.46
CA GLU A 33 -11.44 -7.67 -2.45
C GLU A 33 -11.04 -8.22 -1.06
N ALA A 34 -10.47 -9.43 -1.01
CA ALA A 34 -9.93 -10.00 0.21
C ALA A 34 -8.75 -9.17 0.76
N ALA A 35 -7.84 -8.72 -0.11
CA ALA A 35 -6.70 -7.90 0.29
C ALA A 35 -7.09 -6.52 0.83
N LEU A 36 -8.14 -5.88 0.30
CA LEU A 36 -8.68 -4.62 0.83
C LEU A 36 -9.09 -4.74 2.30
N GLN A 37 -9.57 -5.91 2.71
CA GLN A 37 -10.00 -6.16 4.08
C GLN A 37 -8.87 -6.62 5.00
N HIS A 38 -7.88 -7.32 4.44
CA HIS A 38 -6.88 -8.02 5.26
C HIS A 38 -5.49 -7.38 5.26
N ASP A 39 -5.04 -6.79 4.14
CA ASP A 39 -3.65 -6.30 4.01
C ASP A 39 -3.28 -5.31 5.12
N PRO A 40 -2.28 -5.62 5.97
CA PRO A 40 -1.93 -4.77 7.11
C PRO A 40 -1.30 -3.43 6.66
N ILE A 41 -0.67 -3.37 5.49
CA ILE A 41 -0.06 -2.14 4.96
C ILE A 41 -1.17 -1.17 4.55
N TYR A 42 -2.20 -1.66 3.86
CA TYR A 42 -3.35 -0.84 3.47
C TYR A 42 -4.16 -0.37 4.69
N ARG A 43 -4.39 -1.26 5.66
CA ARG A 43 -5.07 -0.89 6.92
C ARG A 43 -4.29 0.15 7.72
N SER A 44 -2.97 0.01 7.77
CA SER A 44 -2.10 1.04 8.39
C SER A 44 -2.23 2.38 7.69
N ALA A 45 -2.22 2.39 6.35
CA ALA A 45 -2.40 3.61 5.56
C ALA A 45 -3.79 4.25 5.74
N LEU A 46 -4.85 3.42 5.92
CA LEU A 46 -6.19 3.92 6.23
C LEU A 46 -6.20 4.69 7.56
N HIS A 47 -5.65 4.09 8.63
CA HIS A 47 -5.61 4.75 9.93
C HIS A 47 -4.64 5.94 9.96
N GLU A 48 -3.55 5.90 9.18
CA GLU A 48 -2.68 7.07 9.00
C GLU A 48 -3.45 8.22 8.34
N ASN A 49 -4.28 7.93 7.34
CA ASN A 49 -5.13 8.95 6.71
C ASN A 49 -6.20 9.48 7.68
N GLU A 50 -6.87 8.61 8.45
CA GLU A 50 -7.83 9.03 9.48
C GLU A 50 -7.19 9.99 10.49
N ALA A 51 -5.99 9.68 10.96
CA ALA A 51 -5.22 10.56 11.84
C ALA A 51 -4.81 11.86 11.14
N GLY A 52 -4.37 11.78 9.87
CA GLY A 52 -3.96 12.93 9.07
C GLY A 52 -5.10 13.91 8.79
N GLN A 53 -6.33 13.43 8.61
CA GLN A 53 -7.51 14.28 8.44
C GLN A 53 -7.80 15.14 9.67
N GLN A 54 -7.37 14.72 10.87
CA GLN A 54 -7.54 15.51 12.09
C GLN A 54 -6.69 16.79 12.10
N ALA A 55 -5.65 16.88 11.25
CA ALA A 55 -4.80 18.07 11.18
C ALA A 55 -5.59 19.34 10.80
N GLU A 56 -6.58 19.23 9.92
CA GLU A 56 -7.46 20.33 9.56
C GLU A 56 -8.36 20.74 10.75
N ILE A 57 -8.93 19.77 11.47
CA ILE A 57 -9.80 20.03 12.63
C ILE A 57 -9.00 20.67 13.75
N ILE A 58 -7.78 20.17 14.04
CA ILE A 58 -6.87 20.72 15.05
C ILE A 58 -6.49 22.17 14.69
N GLY A 59 -6.15 22.42 13.41
CA GLY A 59 -5.87 23.77 12.93
C GLY A 59 -7.05 24.72 13.12
N ARG A 60 -8.25 24.27 12.73
CA ARG A 60 -9.49 25.05 12.88
C ARG A 60 -9.85 25.33 14.34
N ALA A 61 -9.57 24.39 15.24
CA ALA A 61 -9.85 24.55 16.67
C ALA A 61 -9.17 25.78 17.27
N SER A 62 -8.01 26.19 16.74
CA SER A 62 -7.30 27.41 17.16
C SER A 62 -8.01 28.70 16.79
N LEU A 63 -9.04 28.68 15.95
CA LEU A 63 -9.87 29.80 15.53
C LEU A 63 -11.23 29.84 16.30
N LEU A 64 -11.60 28.77 16.97
CA LEU A 64 -12.86 28.59 17.64
C LEU A 64 -12.76 29.02 19.11
N PRO A 65 -13.91 29.32 19.77
CA PRO A 65 -13.91 29.63 21.18
C PRO A 65 -13.45 28.44 22.02
N SER A 66 -12.62 28.72 23.03
CA SER A 66 -12.22 27.77 24.06
C SER A 66 -12.85 28.11 25.41
N LEU A 67 -13.36 27.09 26.09
CA LEU A 67 -13.95 27.21 27.41
C LEU A 67 -13.12 26.38 28.39
N THR A 68 -12.61 27.05 29.43
CA THR A 68 -11.73 26.42 30.42
C THR A 68 -12.27 26.66 31.82
N VAL A 69 -12.32 25.62 32.64
CA VAL A 69 -12.59 25.70 34.07
C VAL A 69 -11.30 25.46 34.83
N THR A 70 -10.95 26.36 35.73
CA THR A 70 -9.84 26.18 36.67
C THR A 70 -10.36 26.24 38.09
N HIS A 71 -9.91 25.33 38.96
CA HIS A 71 -10.17 25.36 40.40
C HIS A 71 -8.84 25.19 41.11
N ALA A 72 -8.52 26.15 41.96
CA ALA A 72 -7.34 26.14 42.80
C ALA A 72 -7.71 26.24 44.26
N GLN A 73 -7.11 25.39 45.09
CA GLN A 73 -7.19 25.47 46.54
C GLN A 73 -5.78 25.61 47.07
N ASN A 74 -5.55 26.70 47.79
CA ASN A 74 -4.25 27.08 48.32
C ASN A 74 -4.32 27.22 49.85
N LYS A 75 -3.33 26.69 50.55
CA LYS A 75 -3.10 26.98 51.95
C LYS A 75 -2.00 28.02 52.03
N ASN A 76 -2.37 29.20 52.52
CA ASN A 76 -1.47 30.34 52.63
C ASN A 76 -1.02 30.47 54.08
N SER A 77 0.29 30.59 54.27
CA SER A 77 0.89 30.82 55.59
C SER A 77 1.90 31.96 55.46
N GLY A 78 1.81 32.93 56.31
CA GLY A 78 2.67 34.11 56.29
C GLY A 78 2.49 34.95 57.53
N THR A 79 3.06 36.14 57.51
CA THR A 79 2.94 37.14 58.56
C THR A 79 2.46 38.48 57.97
N LEU A 80 1.54 39.16 58.63
CA LEU A 80 1.10 40.51 58.27
C LEU A 80 1.69 41.51 59.30
N ASP A 81 2.51 42.45 58.81
CA ASP A 81 2.97 43.59 59.59
C ASP A 81 1.98 44.72 59.40
N THR A 82 1.35 45.13 60.46
CA THR A 82 0.33 46.24 60.52
C THR A 82 0.92 47.58 60.96
N GLY A 83 2.25 47.68 61.09
CA GLY A 83 2.92 48.90 61.64
C GLY A 83 2.81 49.05 63.19
N THR A 84 1.91 48.25 63.79
CA THR A 84 1.76 48.18 65.26
C THR A 84 2.19 46.85 65.84
N GLY A 85 2.58 45.87 64.92
CA GLY A 85 3.06 44.54 65.27
C GLY A 85 2.83 43.54 64.19
N THR A 86 3.58 42.42 64.22
CA THR A 86 3.48 41.31 63.27
C THR A 86 2.50 40.28 63.79
N GLN A 87 1.49 39.91 62.97
CA GLN A 87 0.52 38.85 63.26
C GLN A 87 0.66 37.66 62.27
N PRO A 88 0.56 36.41 62.73
CA PRO A 88 0.52 35.26 61.83
C PRO A 88 -0.78 35.27 61.03
N LEU A 89 -0.64 35.06 59.71
CA LEU A 89 -1.73 35.04 58.77
C LEU A 89 -1.81 33.67 58.09
N ASN A 90 -2.73 32.80 58.50
CA ASN A 90 -2.97 31.48 57.92
C ASN A 90 -4.42 31.45 57.44
N PHE A 91 -4.58 31.12 56.11
CA PHE A 91 -5.92 30.95 55.55
C PHE A 91 -5.92 29.98 54.39
N ASP A 92 -7.01 29.27 54.17
CA ASP A 92 -7.28 28.46 53.02
C ASP A 92 -8.02 29.28 51.98
N GLY A 93 -7.43 29.45 50.81
CA GLY A 93 -8.01 30.14 49.67
C GLY A 93 -8.54 29.15 48.62
N GLN A 94 -9.73 29.42 48.07
CA GLN A 94 -10.28 28.69 46.94
C GLN A 94 -10.61 29.70 45.84
N VAL A 95 -10.16 29.37 44.60
CA VAL A 95 -10.46 30.18 43.40
C VAL A 95 -11.02 29.25 42.34
N SER A 96 -12.22 29.51 41.87
CA SER A 96 -12.85 28.82 40.74
C SER A 96 -13.08 29.85 39.64
N THR A 97 -12.55 29.56 38.43
CA THR A 97 -12.70 30.47 37.30
C THR A 97 -13.20 29.67 36.07
N LEU A 98 -14.26 30.14 35.44
CA LEU A 98 -14.72 29.73 34.13
C LEU A 98 -14.31 30.81 33.13
N THR A 99 -13.49 30.46 32.15
CA THR A 99 -12.98 31.42 31.14
C THR A 99 -13.41 30.96 29.72
N LEU A 100 -14.06 31.84 28.99
CA LEU A 100 -14.31 31.75 27.56
C LEU A 100 -13.30 32.66 26.83
N ARG A 101 -12.53 32.10 25.90
CA ARG A 101 -11.61 32.87 25.06
C ARG A 101 -11.96 32.60 23.58
N GLN A 102 -12.24 33.65 22.82
CA GLN A 102 -12.51 33.62 21.39
C GLN A 102 -11.46 34.48 20.66
N PRO A 103 -10.58 33.90 19.82
CA PRO A 103 -9.73 34.71 18.97
C PRO A 103 -10.55 35.52 17.98
N LEU A 104 -10.34 36.82 17.93
CA LEU A 104 -10.96 37.76 16.99
C LEU A 104 -9.99 38.04 15.80
N PHE A 105 -8.70 38.18 16.14
CA PHE A 105 -7.64 38.38 15.17
C PHE A 105 -6.39 37.62 15.61
N ASN A 106 -6.03 36.58 14.86
CA ASN A 106 -4.85 35.75 15.11
C ASN A 106 -4.33 35.15 13.82
N LEU A 107 -3.30 35.79 13.22
CA LEU A 107 -2.71 35.34 11.95
C LEU A 107 -1.93 34.02 12.11
N GLU A 108 -1.37 33.75 13.30
CA GLU A 108 -0.74 32.46 13.60
C GLU A 108 -1.78 31.32 13.51
N ALA A 109 -2.96 31.52 14.09
CA ALA A 109 -4.05 30.54 14.04
C ALA A 109 -4.60 30.34 12.62
N ILE A 110 -4.72 31.44 11.83
CA ILE A 110 -5.15 31.36 10.43
C ILE A 110 -4.14 30.57 9.60
N ALA A 111 -2.84 30.86 9.71
CA ALA A 111 -1.79 30.11 9.01
C ALA A 111 -1.72 28.66 9.51
N GLY A 112 -1.92 28.41 10.81
CA GLY A 112 -2.02 27.08 11.38
C GLY A 112 -3.18 26.26 10.81
N TYR A 113 -4.34 26.88 10.58
CA TYR A 113 -5.48 26.23 9.92
C TYR A 113 -5.16 25.87 8.46
N GLN A 114 -4.57 26.80 7.68
CA GLN A 114 -4.17 26.52 6.29
C GLN A 114 -3.11 25.42 6.20
N GLN A 115 -2.15 25.41 7.13
CA GLN A 115 -1.17 24.35 7.28
C GLN A 115 -1.85 23.00 7.56
N GLY A 116 -2.80 22.99 8.51
CA GLY A 116 -3.57 21.78 8.85
C GLY A 116 -4.34 21.23 7.67
N LYS A 117 -4.97 22.11 6.87
CA LYS A 117 -5.66 21.73 5.62
C LYS A 117 -4.70 21.11 4.61
N ALA A 118 -3.54 21.74 4.37
CA ALA A 118 -2.54 21.20 3.46
C ALA A 118 -2.02 19.82 3.91
N ARG A 119 -1.85 19.59 5.22
CA ARG A 119 -1.46 18.29 5.80
C ARG A 119 -2.55 17.24 5.61
N ALA A 120 -3.82 17.59 5.79
CA ALA A 120 -4.94 16.68 5.56
C ALA A 120 -5.04 16.29 4.07
N ASP A 121 -4.87 17.24 3.15
CA ASP A 121 -4.85 16.99 1.70
C ASP A 121 -3.65 16.10 1.29
N SER A 122 -2.46 16.33 1.86
CA SER A 122 -1.29 15.47 1.69
C SER A 122 -1.56 14.03 2.14
N SER A 123 -2.17 13.86 3.32
CA SER A 123 -2.55 12.54 3.85
C SER A 123 -3.54 11.81 2.95
N ARG A 124 -4.54 12.53 2.40
CA ARG A 124 -5.52 11.98 1.46
C ARG A 124 -4.86 11.50 0.16
N ALA A 125 -3.97 12.31 -0.42
CA ALA A 125 -3.24 11.96 -1.63
C ALA A 125 -2.35 10.72 -1.41
N LYS A 126 -1.65 10.66 -0.27
CA LYS A 126 -0.84 9.52 0.13
C LYS A 126 -1.67 8.23 0.24
N PHE A 127 -2.86 8.31 0.85
CA PHE A 127 -3.76 7.17 0.99
C PHE A 127 -4.27 6.66 -0.37
N LEU A 128 -4.61 7.55 -1.31
CA LEU A 128 -4.95 7.16 -2.67
C LEU A 128 -3.81 6.39 -3.35
N GLY A 129 -2.56 6.86 -3.20
CA GLY A 129 -1.39 6.15 -3.69
C GLY A 129 -1.22 4.75 -3.09
N HIS A 130 -1.47 4.58 -1.79
CA HIS A 130 -1.44 3.26 -1.14
C HIS A 130 -2.52 2.31 -1.68
N GLY A 131 -3.72 2.82 -2.00
CA GLY A 131 -4.78 2.03 -2.64
C GLY A 131 -4.36 1.53 -4.02
N GLN A 132 -3.77 2.40 -4.84
CA GLN A 132 -3.24 2.03 -6.16
C GLN A 132 -2.08 1.02 -6.04
N GLN A 133 -1.18 1.20 -5.09
CA GLN A 133 -0.08 0.26 -4.82
C GLN A 133 -0.59 -1.11 -4.36
N LEU A 134 -1.65 -1.17 -3.54
CA LEU A 134 -2.27 -2.44 -3.14
C LEU A 134 -2.73 -3.23 -4.35
N LEU A 135 -3.43 -2.56 -5.29
CA LEU A 135 -3.92 -3.18 -6.53
C LEU A 135 -2.77 -3.85 -7.29
N VAL A 136 -1.66 -3.15 -7.51
CA VAL A 136 -0.49 -3.70 -8.22
C VAL A 136 0.13 -4.86 -7.43
N ARG A 137 0.31 -4.73 -6.09
CA ARG A 137 0.89 -5.79 -5.24
C ARG A 137 0.06 -7.08 -5.29
N VAL A 138 -1.27 -6.97 -5.30
CA VAL A 138 -2.15 -8.14 -5.41
C VAL A 138 -1.96 -8.83 -6.75
N VAL A 139 -1.95 -8.08 -7.86
CA VAL A 139 -1.73 -8.65 -9.19
C VAL A 139 -0.35 -9.28 -9.30
N GLU A 140 0.69 -8.65 -8.77
CA GLU A 140 2.05 -9.18 -8.74
C GLU A 140 2.13 -10.52 -7.99
N ALA A 141 1.59 -10.59 -6.77
CA ALA A 141 1.60 -11.81 -5.97
C ALA A 141 0.75 -12.93 -6.62
N TYR A 142 -0.40 -12.58 -7.20
CA TYR A 142 -1.26 -13.51 -7.92
C TYR A 142 -0.54 -14.12 -9.14
N VAL A 143 0.07 -13.30 -9.96
CA VAL A 143 0.84 -13.70 -11.14
C VAL A 143 2.10 -14.49 -10.75
N GLU A 144 2.83 -14.08 -9.71
CA GLU A 144 4.00 -14.82 -9.21
C GLU A 144 3.61 -16.24 -8.80
N THR A 145 2.45 -16.40 -8.13
CA THR A 145 1.93 -17.71 -7.74
C THR A 145 1.58 -18.58 -8.97
N LEU A 146 0.93 -18.01 -9.98
CA LEU A 146 0.63 -18.72 -11.23
C LEU A 146 1.90 -19.16 -11.96
N LEU A 147 2.90 -18.29 -12.05
CA LEU A 147 4.19 -18.62 -12.66
C LEU A 147 4.92 -19.73 -11.92
N ALA A 148 4.88 -19.73 -10.59
CA ALA A 148 5.45 -20.79 -9.76
C ALA A 148 4.72 -22.13 -9.98
N GLN A 149 3.38 -22.12 -10.09
CA GLN A 149 2.60 -23.32 -10.47
C GLN A 149 3.01 -23.86 -11.86
N ASP A 150 3.22 -22.99 -12.84
CA ASP A 150 3.65 -23.37 -14.17
C ASP A 150 5.06 -23.98 -14.15
N ARG A 151 5.98 -23.43 -13.34
CA ARG A 151 7.34 -23.99 -13.17
C ARG A 151 7.30 -25.41 -12.60
N VAL A 152 6.49 -25.67 -11.57
CA VAL A 152 6.30 -27.01 -11.00
C VAL A 152 5.78 -27.97 -12.08
N ARG A 153 4.73 -27.60 -12.82
CA ARG A 153 4.16 -28.42 -13.89
C ARG A 153 5.18 -28.75 -15.00
N ILE A 154 6.00 -27.78 -15.40
CA ILE A 154 7.04 -27.96 -16.38
C ILE A 154 8.11 -28.92 -15.86
N ALA A 155 8.57 -28.75 -14.61
CA ALA A 155 9.57 -29.61 -13.98
C ALA A 155 9.06 -31.05 -13.82
N GLU A 156 7.79 -31.25 -13.46
CA GLU A 156 7.16 -32.58 -13.40
C GLU A 156 7.07 -33.26 -14.77
N THR A 157 6.76 -32.49 -15.82
CA THR A 157 6.73 -33.01 -17.20
C THR A 157 8.13 -33.38 -17.65
N GLU A 158 9.16 -32.59 -17.36
CA GLU A 158 10.57 -32.88 -17.66
C GLU A 158 11.04 -34.15 -16.95
N LEU A 159 10.71 -34.32 -15.68
CA LEU A 159 11.06 -35.50 -14.90
C LEU A 159 10.42 -36.77 -15.49
N ALA A 160 9.11 -36.72 -15.77
CA ALA A 160 8.41 -37.87 -16.34
C ALA A 160 9.02 -38.31 -17.69
N ALA A 161 9.41 -37.36 -18.56
CA ALA A 161 10.07 -37.62 -19.82
C ALA A 161 11.45 -38.28 -19.61
N LEU A 162 12.22 -37.81 -18.61
CA LEU A 162 13.53 -38.37 -18.26
C LEU A 162 13.44 -39.75 -17.63
N GLU A 163 12.41 -40.04 -16.84
CA GLU A 163 12.14 -41.37 -16.31
C GLU A 163 11.85 -42.39 -17.42
N GLU A 164 11.07 -42.02 -18.42
CA GLU A 164 10.80 -42.88 -19.57
C GLU A 164 12.06 -43.10 -20.41
N LEU A 165 12.83 -42.03 -20.69
CA LEU A 165 14.08 -42.15 -21.42
C LEU A 165 15.10 -43.05 -20.72
N LYS A 166 15.22 -42.94 -19.40
CA LYS A 166 16.06 -43.80 -18.54
C LYS A 166 15.67 -45.26 -18.73
N ARG A 167 14.36 -45.59 -18.66
CA ARG A 167 13.85 -46.93 -18.86
C ARG A 167 14.17 -47.48 -20.29
N VAL A 168 14.07 -46.64 -21.28
CA VAL A 168 14.40 -47.01 -22.69
C VAL A 168 15.89 -47.30 -22.80
N ASN A 169 16.78 -46.42 -22.33
CA ASN A 169 18.22 -46.58 -22.44
C ASN A 169 18.74 -47.79 -21.65
N GLU A 170 18.18 -48.08 -20.46
CA GLU A 170 18.50 -49.28 -19.69
C GLU A 170 18.11 -50.56 -20.43
N ARG A 171 16.95 -50.63 -21.12
CA ARG A 171 16.53 -51.77 -21.94
C ARG A 171 17.40 -51.94 -23.18
N MET A 172 17.78 -50.84 -23.83
CA MET A 172 18.66 -50.87 -25.01
C MET A 172 20.06 -51.39 -24.62
N LEU A 173 20.60 -50.98 -23.48
CA LEU A 173 21.86 -51.48 -22.95
C LEU A 173 21.79 -53.00 -22.68
N GLN A 174 20.69 -53.47 -22.04
CA GLN A 174 20.47 -54.89 -21.77
C GLN A 174 20.42 -55.76 -23.06
N LYS A 175 19.93 -55.19 -24.16
CA LYS A 175 19.86 -55.85 -25.45
C LYS A 175 21.16 -55.72 -26.27
N GLY A 176 22.15 -54.98 -25.79
CA GLY A 176 23.38 -54.69 -26.55
C GLY A 176 23.21 -53.65 -27.64
N GLU A 177 22.10 -52.94 -27.69
CA GLU A 177 21.73 -51.91 -28.67
C GLU A 177 22.03 -50.47 -28.20
N GLY A 178 22.41 -50.30 -26.92
CA GLY A 178 22.72 -49.02 -26.29
C GLY A 178 24.09 -48.97 -25.65
N THR A 179 24.51 -47.76 -25.20
CA THR A 179 25.80 -47.57 -24.54
C THR A 179 25.64 -47.30 -23.07
N THR A 180 26.66 -47.62 -22.24
CA THR A 180 26.71 -47.23 -20.82
C THR A 180 26.71 -45.73 -20.64
N THR A 181 27.28 -45.00 -21.61
CA THR A 181 27.32 -43.55 -21.63
C THR A 181 25.92 -42.94 -21.68
N ASP A 182 25.02 -43.47 -22.54
CA ASP A 182 23.63 -43.00 -22.65
C ASP A 182 22.86 -43.20 -21.34
N VAL A 183 23.08 -44.33 -20.66
CA VAL A 183 22.45 -44.59 -19.34
C VAL A 183 22.95 -43.62 -18.29
N LEU A 184 24.27 -43.40 -18.17
CA LEU A 184 24.85 -42.49 -17.19
C LEU A 184 24.45 -41.03 -17.42
N GLU A 185 24.40 -40.57 -18.68
CA GLU A 185 23.94 -39.23 -19.03
C GLU A 185 22.48 -39.02 -18.69
N THR A 186 21.61 -39.98 -19.00
CA THR A 186 20.19 -39.91 -18.66
C THR A 186 19.98 -39.95 -17.15
N GLN A 187 20.74 -40.75 -16.43
CA GLN A 187 20.70 -40.83 -14.97
C GLN A 187 21.12 -39.50 -14.34
N SER A 188 22.15 -38.86 -14.86
CA SER A 188 22.58 -37.53 -14.39
C SER A 188 21.50 -36.47 -14.62
N LYS A 189 20.91 -36.41 -15.84
CA LYS A 189 19.82 -35.49 -16.18
C LYS A 189 18.58 -35.72 -15.31
N HIS A 190 18.24 -37.00 -15.06
CA HIS A 190 17.13 -37.36 -14.17
C HIS A 190 17.35 -36.85 -12.71
N ALA A 191 18.56 -37.03 -12.16
CA ALA A 191 18.90 -36.54 -10.82
C ALA A 191 18.81 -34.99 -10.75
N LEU A 192 19.27 -34.28 -11.80
CA LEU A 192 19.12 -32.82 -11.88
C LEU A 192 17.65 -32.39 -11.99
N ALA A 193 16.81 -33.10 -12.72
CA ALA A 193 15.38 -32.80 -12.79
C ALA A 193 14.65 -33.02 -11.46
N GLN A 194 15.06 -34.04 -10.68
CA GLN A 194 14.56 -34.24 -9.33
C GLN A 194 14.91 -33.05 -8.42
N ALA A 195 16.12 -32.51 -8.50
CA ALA A 195 16.52 -31.33 -7.74
C ALA A 195 15.70 -30.10 -8.16
N LYS A 196 15.49 -29.89 -9.47
CA LYS A 196 14.66 -28.77 -9.98
C LYS A 196 13.21 -28.81 -9.50
N ILE A 197 12.59 -29.98 -9.33
CA ILE A 197 11.23 -30.09 -8.80
C ILE A 197 11.18 -29.66 -7.34
N ILE A 198 12.16 -30.01 -6.53
CA ILE A 198 12.22 -29.59 -5.12
C ILE A 198 12.28 -28.05 -5.08
N GLU A 199 13.20 -27.44 -5.82
CA GLU A 199 13.33 -25.99 -5.90
C GLU A 199 12.03 -25.31 -6.40
N ALA A 200 11.40 -25.84 -7.45
CA ALA A 200 10.15 -25.28 -7.96
C ALA A 200 8.99 -25.38 -6.96
N LYS A 201 8.93 -26.45 -6.15
CA LYS A 201 7.92 -26.60 -5.10
C LYS A 201 8.15 -25.63 -3.94
N ASP A 202 9.39 -25.43 -3.54
CA ASP A 202 9.75 -24.44 -2.53
C ASP A 202 9.40 -23.01 -2.99
N GLU A 203 9.71 -22.67 -4.26
CA GLU A 203 9.30 -21.38 -4.86
C GLU A 203 7.78 -21.21 -4.87
N LEU A 204 7.02 -22.26 -5.17
CA LEU A 204 5.56 -22.23 -5.18
C LEU A 204 5.01 -22.01 -3.77
N GLU A 205 5.53 -22.69 -2.76
CA GLU A 205 5.12 -22.51 -1.37
C GLU A 205 5.36 -21.06 -0.92
N ILE A 206 6.52 -20.48 -1.23
CA ILE A 206 6.85 -19.09 -0.90
C ILE A 206 5.89 -18.12 -1.60
N ALA A 207 5.60 -18.34 -2.90
CA ALA A 207 4.69 -17.48 -3.66
C ALA A 207 3.25 -17.57 -3.11
N GLN A 208 2.79 -18.76 -2.75
CA GLN A 208 1.49 -18.95 -2.11
C GLN A 208 1.41 -18.24 -0.76
N LEU A 209 2.42 -18.39 0.10
CA LEU A 209 2.46 -17.72 1.40
C LEU A 209 2.44 -16.18 1.28
N LYS A 210 3.13 -15.62 0.27
CA LYS A 210 3.08 -14.17 0.00
C LYS A 210 1.67 -13.71 -0.37
N LEU A 211 0.97 -14.43 -1.25
CA LEU A 211 -0.38 -14.09 -1.65
C LEU A 211 -1.36 -14.32 -0.49
N GLU A 212 -1.26 -15.42 0.24
CA GLU A 212 -2.07 -15.71 1.44
C GLU A 212 -1.90 -14.65 2.53
N ALA A 213 -0.68 -14.13 2.71
CA ALA A 213 -0.43 -13.04 3.65
C ALA A 213 -1.12 -11.73 3.26
N LEU A 214 -1.26 -11.47 1.96
CA LEU A 214 -2.00 -10.30 1.44
C LEU A 214 -3.52 -10.46 1.61
N ILE A 215 -4.07 -11.64 1.27
CA ILE A 215 -5.52 -11.87 1.21
C ILE A 215 -6.11 -12.40 2.51
N GLY A 216 -5.27 -12.88 3.45
CA GLY A 216 -5.69 -13.39 4.76
C GLY A 216 -6.39 -14.76 4.75
N GLN A 217 -6.35 -15.48 3.65
CA GLN A 217 -6.98 -16.79 3.50
C GLN A 217 -6.13 -17.75 2.67
N LYS A 218 -6.32 -19.06 2.88
CA LYS A 218 -5.59 -20.09 2.13
C LYS A 218 -6.07 -20.18 0.69
N ILE A 219 -5.11 -20.38 -0.21
CA ILE A 219 -5.36 -20.53 -1.64
C ILE A 219 -5.52 -22.03 -1.95
N THR A 220 -6.64 -22.39 -2.57
CA THR A 220 -6.85 -23.74 -3.09
C THR A 220 -6.53 -23.82 -4.57
N GLN A 221 -7.09 -22.92 -5.37
CA GLN A 221 -6.90 -22.86 -6.82
C GLN A 221 -7.03 -21.40 -7.29
N LEU A 222 -6.21 -21.01 -8.28
CA LEU A 222 -6.26 -19.71 -8.93
C LEU A 222 -6.82 -19.82 -10.35
N VAL A 223 -7.55 -18.80 -10.76
CA VAL A 223 -7.99 -18.66 -12.17
C VAL A 223 -6.78 -18.28 -13.02
N ARG A 224 -6.60 -18.97 -14.16
CA ARG A 224 -5.42 -18.82 -15.03
C ARG A 224 -5.66 -17.81 -16.13
N LEU A 225 -4.55 -17.27 -16.67
CA LEU A 225 -4.59 -16.46 -17.89
C LEU A 225 -5.07 -17.33 -19.06
N ASP A 226 -5.97 -16.78 -19.90
CA ASP A 226 -6.46 -17.46 -21.09
C ASP A 226 -5.30 -17.72 -22.08
N ASP A 227 -5.23 -18.94 -22.60
CA ASP A 227 -4.19 -19.31 -23.56
C ASP A 227 -4.30 -18.52 -24.88
N THR A 228 -5.50 -18.02 -25.20
CA THR A 228 -5.77 -17.16 -26.38
C THR A 228 -5.42 -15.70 -26.17
N PHE A 229 -4.94 -15.32 -24.97
CA PHE A 229 -4.54 -13.94 -24.69
C PHE A 229 -3.51 -13.45 -25.70
N SER A 230 -3.83 -12.35 -26.39
CA SER A 230 -2.96 -11.66 -27.34
C SER A 230 -2.60 -10.26 -26.83
N SER A 231 -1.35 -9.86 -27.04
CA SER A 231 -0.86 -8.51 -26.67
C SER A 231 -1.55 -7.36 -27.43
N HIS A 232 -2.27 -7.65 -28.52
CA HIS A 232 -3.04 -6.65 -29.27
C HIS A 232 -4.37 -6.27 -28.61
N THR A 233 -4.76 -6.94 -27.54
CA THR A 233 -6.06 -6.72 -26.84
C THR A 233 -6.08 -5.43 -26.03
N ILE A 234 -4.92 -4.98 -25.54
CA ILE A 234 -4.78 -3.66 -24.91
C ILE A 234 -4.36 -2.68 -26.01
N GLN A 235 -5.18 -1.64 -26.25
CA GLN A 235 -4.89 -0.61 -27.25
C GLN A 235 -3.49 -0.03 -27.01
N ASN A 236 -2.81 0.32 -28.12
CA ASN A 236 -1.52 1.02 -28.04
C ASN A 236 -1.66 2.24 -27.12
N PRO A 237 -0.77 2.39 -26.14
CA PRO A 237 -0.82 3.56 -25.27
C PRO A 237 -0.64 4.83 -26.13
N ASP A 238 -1.30 5.91 -25.72
CA ASP A 238 -1.05 7.26 -26.24
C ASP A 238 0.46 7.58 -26.21
N GLY A 239 0.87 8.62 -26.95
CA GLY A 239 2.26 9.04 -26.96
C GLY A 239 2.80 9.29 -25.54
N TYR A 240 4.08 9.08 -25.33
CA TYR A 240 4.74 9.25 -24.01
C TYR A 240 4.44 10.62 -23.38
N ASP A 241 4.37 11.69 -24.19
CA ASP A 241 4.16 13.04 -23.69
C ASP A 241 2.78 13.21 -23.01
N THR A 242 1.75 12.49 -23.49
CA THR A 242 0.44 12.45 -22.83
C THR A 242 0.54 11.80 -21.45
N TRP A 243 1.24 10.67 -21.35
CA TRP A 243 1.48 9.98 -20.09
C TRP A 243 2.31 10.83 -19.11
N GLN A 244 3.31 11.55 -19.61
CA GLN A 244 4.11 12.47 -18.82
C GLN A 244 3.26 13.60 -18.23
N ALA A 245 2.38 14.22 -19.05
CA ALA A 245 1.49 15.27 -18.57
C ALA A 245 0.54 14.74 -17.47
N LEU A 246 -0.07 13.56 -17.66
CA LEU A 246 -0.93 12.92 -16.67
C LEU A 246 -0.16 12.63 -15.37
N ALA A 247 1.05 12.07 -15.47
CA ALA A 247 1.86 11.77 -14.29
C ALA A 247 2.22 13.02 -13.49
N LEU A 248 2.63 14.09 -14.19
CA LEU A 248 2.92 15.35 -13.52
C LEU A 248 1.70 15.95 -12.83
N GLU A 249 0.48 15.72 -13.30
CA GLU A 249 -0.73 16.26 -12.71
C GLU A 249 -1.29 15.37 -11.61
N GLN A 250 -1.42 14.06 -11.85
CA GLN A 250 -2.28 13.14 -11.09
C GLN A 250 -1.52 12.13 -10.22
N ASN A 251 -0.19 11.99 -10.39
CA ASN A 251 0.56 11.02 -9.59
C ASN A 251 0.44 11.32 -8.09
N ALA A 252 -0.01 10.35 -7.32
CA ALA A 252 -0.32 10.51 -5.89
C ALA A 252 0.91 10.91 -5.03
N GLU A 253 2.13 10.46 -5.39
CA GLU A 253 3.37 10.86 -4.72
C GLU A 253 3.66 12.35 -4.97
N LEU A 254 3.50 12.83 -6.21
CA LEU A 254 3.69 14.25 -6.56
C LEU A 254 2.64 15.15 -5.92
N VAL A 255 1.38 14.73 -5.92
CA VAL A 255 0.30 15.48 -5.25
C VAL A 255 0.58 15.59 -3.76
N THR A 256 1.02 14.52 -3.12
CA THR A 256 1.43 14.49 -1.70
C THR A 256 2.54 15.51 -1.43
N GLN A 257 3.61 15.50 -2.24
CA GLN A 257 4.74 16.43 -2.07
C GLN A 257 4.36 17.89 -2.33
N ARG A 258 3.49 18.17 -3.30
CA ARG A 258 2.95 19.54 -3.50
C ARG A 258 2.23 20.06 -2.26
N HIS A 259 1.40 19.23 -1.63
CA HIS A 259 0.73 19.63 -0.39
C HIS A 259 1.71 19.81 0.76
N ASN A 260 2.83 19.05 0.81
CA ASN A 260 3.89 19.24 1.79
C ASN A 260 4.61 20.59 1.58
N VAL A 261 4.87 20.99 0.33
CA VAL A 261 5.41 22.32 0.01
C VAL A 261 4.47 23.43 0.47
N VAL A 262 3.15 23.30 0.18
CA VAL A 262 2.14 24.25 0.66
C VAL A 262 2.12 24.31 2.19
N SER A 263 2.18 23.16 2.88
CA SER A 263 2.25 23.10 4.35
C SER A 263 3.47 23.84 4.90
N GLY A 264 4.64 23.67 4.25
CA GLY A 264 5.88 24.37 4.61
C GLY A 264 5.77 25.90 4.44
N LYS A 265 5.13 26.35 3.35
CA LYS A 265 4.85 27.77 3.11
C LYS A 265 3.97 28.38 4.19
N GLU A 266 2.92 27.67 4.60
CA GLU A 266 2.02 28.13 5.68
C GLU A 266 2.73 28.12 7.05
N GLU A 267 3.71 27.20 7.27
CA GLU A 267 4.53 27.21 8.47
C GLU A 267 5.43 28.45 8.57
N ILE A 268 5.96 28.96 7.46
CA ILE A 268 6.69 30.23 7.41
C ILE A 268 5.78 31.38 7.88
N LYS A 269 4.56 31.46 7.31
CA LYS A 269 3.58 32.50 7.69
C LYS A 269 3.18 32.42 9.15
N LYS A 270 2.97 31.19 9.64
CA LYS A 270 2.62 30.93 11.04
C LYS A 270 3.72 31.42 11.99
N ASN A 271 4.98 31.09 11.72
CA ASN A 271 6.10 31.51 12.55
C ASN A 271 6.33 33.02 12.47
N HIS A 272 6.23 33.61 11.26
CA HIS A 272 6.35 35.06 11.08
C HIS A 272 5.25 35.84 11.82
N ALA A 273 4.03 35.27 11.94
CA ALA A 273 2.92 35.85 12.65
C ALA A 273 3.20 36.02 14.17
N GLY A 274 4.23 35.34 14.70
CA GLY A 274 4.71 35.51 16.07
C GLY A 274 5.23 36.92 16.40
N HIS A 275 5.45 37.78 15.40
CA HIS A 275 5.75 39.22 15.58
C HIS A 275 4.49 40.09 15.60
N LEU A 276 3.32 39.57 15.23
CA LEU A 276 2.11 40.35 15.06
C LEU A 276 1.22 40.29 16.30
N PRO A 277 0.40 41.33 16.52
CA PRO A 277 -0.56 41.31 17.63
C PRO A 277 -1.63 40.24 17.39
N ARG A 278 -2.08 39.65 18.51
CA ARG A 278 -3.31 38.85 18.54
C ARG A 278 -4.36 39.58 19.38
N VAL A 279 -5.60 39.43 18.97
CA VAL A 279 -6.75 40.06 19.66
C VAL A 279 -7.75 38.96 20.01
N ASP A 280 -8.03 38.83 21.29
CA ASP A 280 -8.96 37.84 21.82
C ASP A 280 -10.12 38.55 22.56
N LEU A 281 -11.34 38.06 22.39
CA LEU A 281 -12.46 38.34 23.31
C LEU A 281 -12.34 37.36 24.50
N VAL A 282 -12.29 37.88 25.69
CA VAL A 282 -12.19 37.07 26.91
C VAL A 282 -13.37 37.41 27.81
N ALA A 283 -14.12 36.39 28.22
CA ALA A 283 -15.15 36.47 29.23
C ALA A 283 -14.83 35.49 30.36
N SER A 284 -14.90 35.94 31.61
CA SER A 284 -14.66 35.06 32.75
C SER A 284 -15.67 35.28 33.87
N LEU A 285 -16.04 34.18 34.53
CA LEU A 285 -16.77 34.17 35.80
C LEU A 285 -15.84 33.60 36.86
N GLN A 286 -15.58 34.39 37.91
CA GLN A 286 -14.67 34.01 38.97
C GLN A 286 -15.38 34.01 40.31
N LYS A 287 -15.19 32.94 41.07
CA LYS A 287 -15.64 32.81 42.45
C LYS A 287 -14.42 32.60 43.36
N ASN A 288 -14.20 33.54 44.24
CA ASN A 288 -13.13 33.51 45.22
C ASN A 288 -13.71 33.28 46.60
N LYS A 289 -13.22 32.24 47.30
CA LYS A 289 -13.49 32.06 48.73
C LYS A 289 -12.17 32.23 49.46
N ARG A 290 -12.11 33.25 50.35
CA ARG A 290 -10.92 33.59 51.16
C ARG A 290 -9.63 33.69 50.35
N GLY A 291 -9.71 34.17 49.12
CA GLY A 291 -8.61 34.04 48.11
C GLY A 291 -7.53 35.12 48.20
N SER A 292 -7.59 36.10 49.13
CA SER A 292 -6.67 37.25 49.15
C SER A 292 -6.35 37.73 50.58
N PHE A 293 -5.12 38.25 50.76
CA PHE A 293 -4.70 38.92 52.02
C PHE A 293 -5.54 40.19 52.35
N VAL A 294 -6.05 40.85 51.29
CA VAL A 294 -6.80 42.09 51.42
C VAL A 294 -8.28 41.85 51.75
N THR A 295 -8.83 40.71 51.25
CA THR A 295 -10.26 40.37 51.43
C THR A 295 -10.44 39.18 52.37
N GLN A 296 -9.70 39.17 53.48
CA GLN A 296 -9.76 38.14 54.50
C GLN A 296 -11.18 37.90 55.00
N GLY A 297 -11.74 36.72 54.78
CA GLY A 297 -13.09 36.36 55.24
C GLY A 297 -14.24 36.74 54.30
N LEU A 298 -13.99 37.37 53.15
CA LEU A 298 -15.01 37.73 52.18
C LEU A 298 -15.03 36.74 50.99
N ASP A 299 -16.19 36.23 50.66
CA ASP A 299 -16.45 35.54 49.38
C ASP A 299 -16.78 36.58 48.32
N ALA A 300 -16.13 36.50 47.16
CA ALA A 300 -16.38 37.39 46.04
C ALA A 300 -16.73 36.57 44.78
N GLU A 301 -17.75 37.02 44.07
CA GLU A 301 -18.16 36.46 42.77
C GLU A 301 -18.30 37.60 41.77
N PHE A 302 -17.59 37.53 40.65
CA PHE A 302 -17.63 38.60 39.66
C PHE A 302 -17.46 38.03 38.25
N GLY A 303 -18.09 38.68 37.28
CA GLY A 303 -17.94 38.41 35.84
C GLY A 303 -17.15 39.55 35.19
N THR A 304 -16.30 39.16 34.23
CA THR A 304 -15.53 40.10 33.41
C THR A 304 -15.72 39.75 31.96
N ILE A 305 -15.91 40.75 31.10
CA ILE A 305 -15.83 40.60 29.63
C ILE A 305 -14.94 41.72 29.09
N GLY A 306 -14.05 41.40 28.18
CA GLY A 306 -13.10 42.36 27.64
C GLY A 306 -12.40 41.88 26.39
N ILE A 307 -11.69 42.79 25.72
CA ILE A 307 -10.82 42.50 24.63
C ILE A 307 -9.37 42.52 25.14
N GLU A 308 -8.65 41.43 24.89
CA GLU A 308 -7.24 41.30 25.24
C GLU A 308 -6.41 41.43 23.95
N VAL A 309 -5.46 42.36 23.91
CA VAL A 309 -4.49 42.52 22.81
C VAL A 309 -3.13 42.11 23.35
N ASN A 310 -2.52 41.11 22.72
CA ASN A 310 -1.19 40.62 23.07
C ASN A 310 -0.25 40.78 21.89
N MET A 311 0.83 41.55 22.05
CA MET A 311 1.86 41.77 21.04
C MET A 311 3.25 41.61 21.68
N PRO A 312 3.99 40.53 21.31
CA PRO A 312 5.35 40.36 21.83
C PRO A 312 6.31 41.36 21.17
N ILE A 313 6.86 42.28 21.95
CA ILE A 313 7.81 43.28 21.45
C ILE A 313 9.22 42.67 21.24
N TYR A 314 9.63 41.78 22.12
CA TYR A 314 10.88 41.07 22.04
C TYR A 314 10.80 39.69 22.68
N SER A 315 11.21 38.68 21.92
CA SER A 315 11.15 37.27 22.34
C SER A 315 12.54 36.59 22.25
N GLY A 316 13.61 37.31 22.52
CA GLY A 316 14.97 36.75 22.54
C GLY A 316 15.44 36.19 21.20
N GLY A 317 14.93 36.69 20.07
CA GLY A 317 15.29 36.18 18.70
C GLY A 317 14.56 34.90 18.28
N ARG A 318 13.69 34.32 19.15
CA ARG A 318 13.00 33.02 18.88
C ARG A 318 12.20 33.05 17.60
N VAL A 319 11.42 34.09 17.33
CA VAL A 319 10.56 34.20 16.14
C VAL A 319 11.39 34.21 14.86
N ASN A 320 12.51 34.95 14.83
CA ASN A 320 13.42 34.99 13.69
C ASN A 320 14.04 33.59 13.44
N ALA A 321 14.51 32.93 14.50
CA ALA A 321 15.08 31.58 14.37
C ALA A 321 14.08 30.56 13.86
N LEU A 322 12.82 30.54 14.37
CA LEU A 322 11.76 29.68 13.90
C LEU A 322 11.37 29.98 12.45
N THR A 323 11.32 31.25 12.05
CA THR A 323 11.04 31.64 10.67
C THR A 323 12.15 31.17 9.73
N THR A 324 13.44 31.38 10.11
CA THR A 324 14.58 30.88 9.31
C THR A 324 14.57 29.35 9.19
N GLN A 325 14.25 28.65 10.27
CA GLN A 325 14.09 27.19 10.25
C GLN A 325 12.96 26.75 9.30
N ALA A 326 11.81 27.44 9.35
CA ALA A 326 10.68 27.15 8.47
C ALA A 326 11.02 27.40 6.99
N VAL A 327 11.80 28.47 6.68
CA VAL A 327 12.29 28.75 5.31
C VAL A 327 13.18 27.61 4.82
N ALA A 328 14.12 27.13 5.64
CA ALA A 328 14.99 26.02 5.29
C ALA A 328 14.20 24.71 5.09
N ASN A 329 13.18 24.43 5.94
CA ASN A 329 12.30 23.28 5.79
C ASN A 329 11.45 23.35 4.51
N HIS A 330 10.98 24.55 4.14
CA HIS A 330 10.24 24.75 2.89
C HIS A 330 11.14 24.48 1.67
N ALA A 331 12.35 25.03 1.65
CA ALA A 331 13.32 24.78 0.57
C ALA A 331 13.66 23.28 0.47
N ARG A 332 13.78 22.58 1.60
CA ARG A 332 13.92 21.11 1.61
C ARG A 332 12.73 20.42 0.97
N ALA A 333 11.49 20.81 1.30
CA ALA A 333 10.28 20.21 0.72
C ALA A 333 10.17 20.47 -0.80
N GLU A 334 10.63 21.62 -1.29
CA GLU A 334 10.75 21.89 -2.74
C GLU A 334 11.74 20.94 -3.42
N ALA A 335 12.93 20.77 -2.85
CA ALA A 335 13.92 19.83 -3.38
C ALA A 335 13.45 18.36 -3.32
N GLU A 336 12.69 17.98 -2.29
CA GLU A 336 12.06 16.66 -2.20
C GLU A 336 10.98 16.45 -3.29
N LEU A 337 10.22 17.49 -3.66
CA LEU A 337 9.28 17.44 -4.78
C LEU A 337 10.01 17.28 -6.12
N ASP A 338 11.12 18.00 -6.34
CA ASP A 338 11.92 17.86 -7.56
C ASP A 338 12.49 16.44 -7.69
N ALA A 339 13.06 15.90 -6.62
CA ALA A 339 13.58 14.54 -6.59
C ALA A 339 12.50 13.49 -6.83
N ALA A 340 11.29 13.66 -6.24
CA ALA A 340 10.15 12.79 -6.48
C ALA A 340 9.68 12.88 -7.94
N THR A 341 9.72 14.08 -8.54
CA THR A 341 9.35 14.29 -9.94
C THR A 341 10.28 13.51 -10.87
N ASP A 342 11.58 13.63 -10.68
CA ASP A 342 12.57 12.89 -11.46
C ASP A 342 12.38 11.37 -11.34
N LYS A 343 12.19 10.88 -10.12
CA LYS A 343 11.94 9.45 -9.85
C LYS A 343 10.68 8.96 -10.56
N VAL A 344 9.57 9.69 -10.50
CA VAL A 344 8.30 9.33 -11.15
C VAL A 344 8.46 9.31 -12.67
N LEU A 345 9.14 10.30 -13.26
CA LEU A 345 9.37 10.36 -14.70
C LEU A 345 10.27 9.24 -15.21
N VAL A 346 11.30 8.86 -14.46
CA VAL A 346 12.15 7.70 -14.77
C VAL A 346 11.34 6.40 -14.74
N GLU A 347 10.54 6.19 -13.70
CA GLU A 347 9.71 4.97 -13.60
C GLU A 347 8.63 4.94 -14.69
N LEU A 348 7.98 6.07 -14.98
CA LEU A 348 7.02 6.20 -16.06
C LEU A 348 7.64 5.81 -17.41
N ARG A 349 8.83 6.34 -17.74
CA ARG A 349 9.54 6.01 -18.99
C ARG A 349 9.89 4.54 -19.08
N LYS A 350 10.35 3.97 -17.97
CA LYS A 350 10.67 2.54 -17.88
C LYS A 350 9.43 1.69 -18.17
N GLN A 351 8.29 1.95 -17.52
CA GLN A 351 7.07 1.16 -17.70
C GLN A 351 6.48 1.35 -19.11
N TYR A 352 6.52 2.55 -19.65
CA TYR A 352 6.12 2.84 -21.03
C TYR A 352 6.96 2.02 -22.04
N ASN A 353 8.29 2.04 -21.91
CA ASN A 353 9.18 1.28 -22.79
C ASN A 353 8.97 -0.24 -22.64
N LEU A 354 8.77 -0.73 -21.40
CA LEU A 354 8.47 -2.14 -21.14
C LEU A 354 7.16 -2.57 -21.80
N LEU A 355 6.11 -1.76 -21.72
CA LEU A 355 4.83 -2.06 -22.32
C LEU A 355 4.95 -2.19 -23.83
N ILE A 356 5.58 -1.22 -24.51
CA ILE A 356 5.76 -1.26 -25.98
C ILE A 356 6.65 -2.42 -26.42
N SER A 357 7.78 -2.65 -25.74
CA SER A 357 8.70 -3.73 -26.11
C SER A 357 8.11 -5.12 -25.83
N SER A 358 7.23 -5.25 -24.86
CA SER A 358 6.58 -6.52 -24.50
C SER A 358 5.71 -7.07 -25.62
N VAL A 359 5.06 -6.22 -26.42
CA VAL A 359 4.26 -6.65 -27.58
C VAL A 359 5.12 -7.44 -28.56
N LYS A 360 6.23 -6.85 -29.01
CA LYS A 360 7.16 -7.50 -29.95
C LYS A 360 7.82 -8.75 -29.36
N ARG A 361 8.09 -8.72 -28.05
CA ARG A 361 8.66 -9.86 -27.33
C ARG A 361 7.68 -11.03 -27.29
N ILE A 362 6.39 -10.78 -27.03
CA ILE A 362 5.34 -11.80 -27.04
C ILE A 362 5.21 -12.43 -28.44
N GLU A 363 5.11 -11.61 -29.49
CA GLU A 363 5.05 -12.10 -30.88
C GLU A 363 6.24 -13.02 -31.24
N SER A 364 7.45 -12.60 -30.86
CA SER A 364 8.66 -13.39 -31.09
C SER A 364 8.66 -14.73 -30.34
N LEU A 365 8.16 -14.72 -29.07
CA LEU A 365 8.07 -15.92 -28.26
C LEU A 365 6.95 -16.85 -28.70
N GLU A 366 5.84 -16.35 -29.25
CA GLU A 366 4.79 -17.17 -29.89
C GLU A 366 5.33 -17.91 -31.11
N LEU A 367 6.12 -17.25 -31.94
CA LEU A 367 6.81 -17.88 -33.05
C LEU A 367 7.82 -18.93 -32.56
N ALA A 368 8.57 -18.62 -31.49
CA ALA A 368 9.53 -19.57 -30.90
C ALA A 368 8.84 -20.83 -30.36
N VAL A 369 7.69 -20.69 -29.67
CA VAL A 369 6.89 -21.82 -29.18
C VAL A 369 6.41 -22.69 -30.36
N LYS A 370 5.81 -22.06 -31.38
CA LYS A 370 5.34 -22.77 -32.58
C LYS A 370 6.47 -23.53 -33.29
N SER A 371 7.64 -22.90 -33.40
CA SER A 371 8.82 -23.53 -34.03
C SER A 371 9.35 -24.70 -33.19
N ALA A 372 9.36 -24.58 -31.86
CA ALA A 372 9.76 -25.63 -30.93
C ALA A 372 8.78 -26.82 -30.95
N GLU A 373 7.48 -26.59 -31.09
CA GLU A 373 6.46 -27.64 -31.26
C GLU A 373 6.71 -28.46 -32.54
N LEU A 374 6.93 -27.77 -33.65
CA LEU A 374 7.27 -28.43 -34.91
C LEU A 374 8.60 -29.20 -34.83
N LEU A 375 9.60 -28.67 -34.10
CA LEU A 375 10.88 -29.33 -33.87
C LEU A 375 10.69 -30.65 -33.12
N VAL A 376 9.88 -30.66 -32.05
CA VAL A 376 9.56 -31.88 -31.28
C VAL A 376 8.91 -32.92 -32.21
N GLU A 377 7.91 -32.54 -33.00
CA GLU A 377 7.21 -33.43 -33.91
C GLU A 377 8.16 -34.00 -34.98
N ALA A 378 8.97 -33.14 -35.62
CA ALA A 378 9.94 -33.55 -36.64
C ALA A 378 11.02 -34.47 -36.06
N THR A 379 11.49 -34.21 -34.84
CA THR A 379 12.49 -35.05 -34.16
C THR A 379 11.91 -36.42 -33.83
N GLN A 380 10.65 -36.50 -33.35
CA GLN A 380 9.97 -37.79 -33.13
C GLN A 380 9.86 -38.62 -34.42
N LYS A 381 9.50 -37.98 -35.54
CA LYS A 381 9.46 -38.65 -36.85
C LYS A 381 10.84 -39.13 -37.31
N SER A 382 11.88 -38.33 -37.10
CA SER A 382 13.27 -38.68 -37.49
C SER A 382 13.83 -39.83 -36.64
N ILE A 383 13.46 -39.94 -35.37
CA ILE A 383 13.84 -41.07 -34.52
C ILE A 383 13.18 -42.36 -35.02
N ARG A 384 11.87 -42.33 -35.37
CA ARG A 384 11.18 -43.49 -35.97
C ARG A 384 11.81 -43.94 -37.29
N GLY A 385 12.41 -42.99 -38.02
CA GLY A 385 13.16 -43.25 -39.26
C GLY A 385 14.62 -43.69 -39.04
N GLY A 386 15.09 -43.83 -37.82
CA GLY A 386 16.46 -44.21 -37.47
C GLY A 386 17.53 -43.15 -37.73
N ILE A 387 17.13 -41.86 -37.98
CA ILE A 387 18.06 -40.78 -38.35
C ILE A 387 18.58 -40.02 -37.13
N ARG A 388 17.80 -39.98 -36.04
CA ARG A 388 18.14 -39.26 -34.80
C ARG A 388 18.03 -40.16 -33.58
N ILE A 389 18.73 -39.77 -32.51
CA ILE A 389 18.73 -40.49 -31.22
C ILE A 389 17.72 -39.84 -30.24
N ASN A 390 17.35 -40.57 -29.21
CA ASN A 390 16.40 -40.11 -28.18
C ASN A 390 16.85 -38.85 -27.44
N LEU A 391 18.14 -38.61 -27.30
CA LEU A 391 18.70 -37.40 -26.70
C LEU A 391 18.24 -36.14 -27.44
N ASN A 392 18.21 -36.14 -28.78
CA ASN A 392 17.75 -35.02 -29.58
C ASN A 392 16.27 -34.67 -29.33
N LEU A 393 15.44 -35.67 -28.99
CA LEU A 393 14.04 -35.44 -28.61
C LEU A 393 13.93 -34.71 -27.25
N LEU A 394 14.75 -35.13 -26.30
CA LEU A 394 14.78 -34.51 -24.99
C LEU A 394 15.21 -33.03 -25.08
N ASP A 395 16.25 -32.73 -25.85
CA ASP A 395 16.69 -31.35 -26.06
C ASP A 395 15.60 -30.50 -26.74
N ALA A 396 14.90 -31.06 -27.73
CA ALA A 396 13.76 -30.39 -28.36
C ALA A 396 12.59 -30.16 -27.42
N GLN A 397 12.28 -31.10 -26.54
CA GLN A 397 11.26 -30.95 -25.50
C GLN A 397 11.65 -29.88 -24.47
N GLN A 398 12.90 -29.88 -24.03
CA GLN A 398 13.41 -28.86 -23.09
C GLN A 398 13.34 -27.46 -23.71
N GLN A 399 13.69 -27.32 -25.01
CA GLN A 399 13.54 -26.06 -25.74
C GLN A 399 12.07 -25.59 -25.78
N LEU A 400 11.14 -26.50 -26.03
CA LEU A 400 9.70 -26.20 -26.03
C LEU A 400 9.21 -25.73 -24.64
N HIS A 401 9.59 -26.44 -23.58
CA HIS A 401 9.21 -26.06 -22.20
C HIS A 401 9.78 -24.70 -21.83
N THR A 402 11.04 -24.41 -22.18
CA THR A 402 11.66 -23.10 -21.95
C THR A 402 10.92 -22.01 -22.72
N SER A 403 10.63 -22.22 -24.02
CA SER A 403 9.90 -21.23 -24.82
C SER A 403 8.49 -20.96 -24.31
N ARG A 404 7.76 -21.98 -23.85
CA ARG A 404 6.43 -21.84 -23.25
C ARG A 404 6.48 -21.06 -21.91
N ARG A 405 7.46 -21.37 -21.05
CA ARG A 405 7.69 -20.63 -19.80
C ARG A 405 7.98 -19.15 -20.08
N ASP A 406 8.87 -18.87 -21.01
CA ASP A 406 9.28 -17.51 -21.35
C ASP A 406 8.13 -16.70 -21.98
N LEU A 407 7.27 -17.36 -22.77
CA LEU A 407 6.04 -16.76 -23.30
C LEU A 407 5.05 -16.42 -22.18
N ALA A 408 4.78 -17.35 -21.25
CA ALA A 408 3.91 -17.10 -20.11
C ALA A 408 4.42 -15.91 -19.27
N GLN A 409 5.73 -15.91 -18.95
CA GLN A 409 6.36 -14.80 -18.23
C GLN A 409 6.23 -13.46 -18.99
N ALA A 410 6.39 -13.46 -20.33
CA ALA A 410 6.26 -12.25 -21.13
C ALA A 410 4.82 -11.71 -21.13
N ARG A 411 3.81 -12.58 -21.21
CA ARG A 411 2.39 -12.21 -21.15
C ARG A 411 2.04 -11.58 -19.79
N TYR A 412 2.48 -12.17 -18.70
CA TYR A 412 2.27 -11.59 -17.36
C TYR A 412 3.01 -10.27 -17.17
N ASN A 413 4.27 -10.18 -17.63
CA ASN A 413 5.03 -8.94 -17.55
C ASN A 413 4.38 -7.79 -18.33
N TYR A 414 3.71 -8.10 -19.44
CA TYR A 414 2.95 -7.12 -20.22
C TYR A 414 1.76 -6.55 -19.41
N LEU A 415 0.98 -7.42 -18.77
CA LEU A 415 -0.13 -7.01 -17.91
C LEU A 415 0.33 -6.16 -16.72
N LEU A 416 1.43 -6.57 -16.08
CA LEU A 416 2.04 -5.81 -14.98
C LEU A 416 2.60 -4.46 -15.46
N ALA A 417 3.25 -4.41 -16.63
CA ALA A 417 3.76 -3.15 -17.19
C ALA A 417 2.62 -2.17 -17.48
N TYR A 418 1.47 -2.65 -17.96
CA TYR A 418 0.28 -1.83 -18.15
C TYR A 418 -0.21 -1.22 -16.83
N LEU A 419 -0.40 -2.03 -15.79
CA LEU A 419 -0.87 -1.54 -14.48
C LEU A 419 0.15 -0.60 -13.81
N ARG A 420 1.43 -0.91 -13.92
CA ARG A 420 2.51 -0.05 -13.36
C ARG A 420 2.63 1.27 -14.12
N LEU A 421 2.37 1.28 -15.44
CA LEU A 421 2.29 2.52 -16.21
C LEU A 421 1.15 3.41 -15.71
N GLN A 422 -0.05 2.83 -15.52
CA GLN A 422 -1.20 3.53 -14.96
C GLN A 422 -0.91 4.05 -13.54
N LEU A 423 -0.25 3.24 -12.70
CA LEU A 423 0.19 3.65 -11.36
C LEU A 423 1.17 4.83 -11.42
N ALA A 424 2.17 4.77 -12.30
CA ALA A 424 3.15 5.85 -12.46
C ALA A 424 2.52 7.12 -13.00
N ALA A 425 1.49 7.02 -13.85
CA ALA A 425 0.70 8.14 -14.33
C ALA A 425 -0.30 8.68 -13.28
N GLY A 426 -0.59 7.92 -12.21
CA GLY A 426 -1.59 8.29 -11.21
C GLY A 426 -3.04 8.02 -11.63
N THR A 427 -3.24 7.34 -12.75
CA THR A 427 -4.57 7.09 -13.35
C THR A 427 -5.11 5.69 -13.03
N LEU A 428 -4.34 4.85 -12.32
CA LEU A 428 -4.74 3.48 -12.00
C LEU A 428 -6.03 3.44 -11.19
N ALA A 429 -7.06 2.76 -11.74
CA ALA A 429 -8.37 2.62 -11.14
C ALA A 429 -8.80 1.14 -11.07
N PHE A 430 -9.88 0.88 -10.34
CA PHE A 430 -10.47 -0.48 -10.24
C PHE A 430 -10.92 -1.02 -11.61
N ASP A 431 -11.32 -0.17 -12.55
CA ASP A 431 -11.70 -0.59 -13.90
C ASP A 431 -10.52 -1.16 -14.70
N ASP A 432 -9.30 -0.69 -14.44
CA ASP A 432 -8.09 -1.28 -15.03
C ASP A 432 -7.86 -2.70 -14.51
N LEU A 433 -8.08 -2.92 -13.20
CA LEU A 433 -8.03 -4.27 -12.64
C LEU A 433 -9.09 -5.17 -13.25
N ARG A 434 -10.34 -4.69 -13.41
CA ARG A 434 -11.42 -5.43 -14.04
C ARG A 434 -11.07 -5.80 -15.49
N LYS A 435 -10.48 -4.87 -16.23
CA LYS A 435 -9.99 -5.12 -17.60
C LYS A 435 -8.91 -6.21 -17.60
N VAL A 436 -7.93 -6.15 -16.72
CA VAL A 436 -6.90 -7.18 -16.60
C VAL A 436 -7.52 -8.51 -16.16
N ALA A 437 -8.42 -8.50 -15.17
CA ALA A 437 -9.09 -9.71 -14.69
C ALA A 437 -9.92 -10.41 -15.77
N SER A 438 -10.45 -9.69 -16.75
CA SER A 438 -11.23 -10.27 -17.86
C SER A 438 -10.39 -11.17 -18.79
N TYR A 439 -9.07 -11.10 -18.73
CA TYR A 439 -8.16 -11.98 -19.47
C TYR A 439 -7.88 -13.30 -18.73
N PHE A 440 -8.32 -13.42 -17.47
CA PHE A 440 -8.22 -14.64 -16.69
C PHE A 440 -9.55 -15.37 -16.76
N THR A 441 -9.54 -16.59 -17.29
CA THR A 441 -10.75 -17.39 -17.44
C THR A 441 -10.69 -18.62 -16.56
N SER A 442 -11.81 -18.95 -15.91
CA SER A 442 -11.96 -20.25 -15.26
C SER A 442 -12.11 -21.31 -16.35
N TYR A 443 -11.21 -22.29 -16.41
CA TYR A 443 -11.46 -23.50 -17.20
C TYR A 443 -12.83 -24.09 -16.75
N ARG A 444 -13.82 -23.99 -17.62
CA ARG A 444 -14.98 -24.89 -17.53
C ARG A 444 -14.51 -26.25 -18.00
N ASN A 445 -14.22 -27.17 -17.05
CA ASN A 445 -14.16 -28.60 -17.33
C ASN A 445 -15.54 -29.11 -17.68
#